data_82f2f22594ec1a40e749995a4dd2eef2
#
_entry.id   82f2f22594ec1a40e749995a4dd2eef2
#
_cell.length_a   1.000
_cell.length_b   1.000
_cell.length_c   1.000
_cell.angle_alpha   90.00
_cell.angle_beta   90.00
_cell.angle_gamma   90.00
#
_symmetry.space_group_name_H-M   'P 1'
#
loop_
_entity.id
_entity.type
_entity.pdbx_description
1 polymer ?
#
loop_
_entity_poly.entity_id
_entity_poly.type
_entity_poly.pdbx_seq_one_letter_code
_entity_poly.pdbx_strand_id
1 'polypeptide(L)'
;MYVVNEQHIPGDLGAGMSPSGELVSSAMESPKWFAVYTTPRHEKAVAKHFEFRAIESFLPLYTEMHRWRNGCRVNVEQPLFPGYVFARVARGGTTQVMSVPGVLLIVGPGREPQALPDFEIEALRSGLRLRRFAPHPYLVVGEKARIKSGSLAGMVGVLTRKKNDLRVVLTLELIMRSVAVEVDADELERVNA
;
A
#
# COMPACT_ATOMS: atom_id res chain seq x y z
N MET A 1 80.81 29.04 3.63
CA MET A 1 81.49 28.66 4.87
C MET A 1 80.59 27.66 5.55
N TYR A 2 81.00 26.42 5.44
CA TYR A 2 80.91 25.29 6.38
C TYR A 2 79.50 24.94 6.95
N VAL A 3 79.01 23.75 7.12
CA VAL A 3 79.60 22.39 6.98
C VAL A 3 78.42 21.39 7.03
N VAL A 4 78.53 20.37 6.26
CA VAL A 4 77.86 19.07 6.28
C VAL A 4 77.75 18.45 7.69
N ASN A 5 76.70 17.70 7.96
CA ASN A 5 76.76 16.32 8.43
C ASN A 5 75.38 15.67 8.42
N GLU A 6 75.17 14.76 7.72
CA GLU A 6 75.11 13.30 7.62
C GLU A 6 74.71 12.55 8.91
N GLN A 7 73.85 11.61 8.64
CA GLN A 7 73.57 10.31 9.32
C GLN A 7 72.51 10.30 10.41
N HIS A 8 71.40 9.61 10.24
CA HIS A 8 71.33 8.17 10.44
C HIS A 8 69.88 7.70 10.17
N ILE A 9 69.73 6.67 9.29
CA ILE A 9 68.57 5.79 9.29
C ILE A 9 68.93 4.60 10.16
N PRO A 10 68.05 3.99 10.94
CA PRO A 10 67.14 3.02 10.41
C PRO A 10 65.83 2.87 11.23
N GLY A 11 64.91 2.23 10.55
CA GLY A 11 64.08 1.21 11.21
C GLY A 11 62.65 1.58 11.43
N ASP A 12 61.88 0.98 10.65
CA ASP A 12 60.89 -0.04 11.01
C ASP A 12 59.43 0.37 10.95
N LEU A 13 58.76 -0.26 10.00
CA LEU A 13 57.49 -0.93 10.04
C LEU A 13 56.40 -0.34 10.99
N GLY A 14 55.53 0.41 10.38
CA GLY A 14 54.24 0.68 10.93
C GLY A 14 53.21 0.64 9.77
N ALA A 15 52.70 -0.52 9.46
CA ALA A 15 51.57 -0.71 8.58
C ALA A 15 50.37 0.00 9.21
N GLY A 16 50.16 1.23 8.83
CA GLY A 16 48.93 1.94 9.08
C GLY A 16 47.84 1.39 8.17
N MET A 17 47.08 0.47 8.69
CA MET A 17 45.83 0.01 8.11
C MET A 17 44.97 1.23 7.78
N SER A 18 44.73 1.40 6.49
CA SER A 18 43.61 2.22 6.02
C SER A 18 42.34 1.68 6.65
N PRO A 19 41.54 2.49 7.28
CA PRO A 19 40.18 2.05 7.60
C PRO A 19 39.48 1.84 6.27
N SER A 20 39.21 0.60 5.98
CA SER A 20 38.28 0.18 4.96
C SER A 20 37.06 1.04 5.10
N GLY A 21 36.86 1.91 4.10
CA GLY A 21 35.59 2.60 3.95
C GLY A 21 34.53 1.51 3.81
N GLU A 22 33.87 1.22 4.89
CA GLU A 22 32.54 0.62 4.81
C GLU A 22 31.71 1.59 3.99
N LEU A 23 31.67 1.31 2.69
CA LEU A 23 30.55 1.70 1.87
C LEU A 23 29.32 1.11 2.58
N VAL A 24 28.72 1.90 3.46
CA VAL A 24 27.36 1.69 3.88
C VAL A 24 26.55 1.70 2.60
N SER A 25 26.46 0.52 2.01
CA SER A 25 25.45 0.21 1.03
C SER A 25 24.14 0.49 1.76
N SER A 26 23.66 1.71 1.62
CA SER A 26 22.28 2.07 1.88
C SER A 26 21.50 1.16 0.95
N ALA A 27 21.19 -0.04 1.45
CA ALA A 27 20.33 -0.98 0.77
C ALA A 27 19.08 -0.17 0.41
N MET A 28 18.91 0.12 -0.86
CA MET A 28 17.72 0.78 -1.38
C MET A 28 16.58 -0.18 -1.08
N GLU A 29 15.98 -0.02 0.10
CA GLU A 29 14.79 -0.79 0.44
C GLU A 29 13.78 -0.60 -0.68
N SER A 30 13.30 -1.71 -1.22
CA SER A 30 12.32 -1.71 -2.28
C SER A 30 11.10 -0.86 -1.87
N PRO A 31 10.55 -0.06 -2.79
CA PRO A 31 9.37 0.72 -2.51
C PRO A 31 8.23 -0.16 -2.01
N LYS A 32 7.55 0.29 -0.96
CA LYS A 32 6.43 -0.43 -0.31
C LYS A 32 5.14 0.39 -0.42
N TRP A 33 4.02 -0.30 -0.41
CA TRP A 33 2.71 0.33 -0.40
C TRP A 33 2.31 0.80 0.99
N PHE A 34 1.69 1.96 1.05
CA PHE A 34 1.14 2.54 2.26
C PHE A 34 -0.28 3.05 2.01
N ALA A 35 -1.14 2.89 3.01
CA ALA A 35 -2.44 3.54 3.00
C ALA A 35 -2.29 4.99 3.48
N VAL A 36 -2.78 5.93 2.68
CA VAL A 36 -2.73 7.36 2.94
C VAL A 36 -4.14 7.86 3.22
N TYR A 37 -4.36 8.39 4.42
CA TYR A 37 -5.64 8.99 4.78
C TYR A 37 -5.69 10.44 4.31
N THR A 38 -6.78 10.79 3.65
CA THR A 38 -6.96 12.10 3.00
C THR A 38 -8.14 12.86 3.58
N THR A 39 -8.16 14.14 3.33
CA THR A 39 -9.37 14.96 3.55
C THR A 39 -10.53 14.36 2.76
N PRO A 40 -11.73 14.27 3.34
CA PRO A 40 -12.90 13.69 2.67
C PRO A 40 -13.16 14.32 1.29
N ARG A 41 -13.44 13.50 0.30
CA ARG A 41 -13.68 13.88 -1.11
C ARG A 41 -12.48 14.52 -1.83
N HIS A 42 -11.26 14.41 -1.27
CA HIS A 42 -10.02 14.88 -1.92
C HIS A 42 -9.18 13.73 -2.49
N GLU A 43 -9.66 12.49 -2.44
CA GLU A 43 -8.93 11.30 -2.86
C GLU A 43 -8.42 11.43 -4.30
N LYS A 44 -9.29 11.86 -5.24
CA LYS A 44 -8.93 12.06 -6.65
C LYS A 44 -7.92 13.21 -6.83
N ALA A 45 -8.04 14.29 -6.05
CA ALA A 45 -7.10 15.40 -6.09
C ALA A 45 -5.72 14.98 -5.56
N VAL A 46 -5.68 14.25 -4.45
CA VAL A 46 -4.45 13.71 -3.86
C VAL A 46 -3.77 12.74 -4.83
N ALA A 47 -4.52 11.81 -5.45
CA ALA A 47 -3.98 10.90 -6.45
C ALA A 47 -3.34 11.65 -7.62
N LYS A 48 -3.99 12.70 -8.11
CA LYS A 48 -3.44 13.57 -9.15
C LYS A 48 -2.18 14.31 -8.70
N HIS A 49 -2.12 14.77 -7.46
CA HIS A 49 -0.90 15.37 -6.90
C HIS A 49 0.25 14.37 -6.78
N PHE A 50 -0.04 13.11 -6.46
CA PHE A 50 0.97 12.04 -6.47
C PHE A 50 1.54 11.82 -7.88
N GLU A 51 0.68 11.77 -8.89
CA GLU A 51 1.09 11.64 -10.29
C GLU A 51 2.03 12.79 -10.70
N PHE A 52 1.69 14.05 -10.42
CA PHE A 52 2.55 15.20 -10.70
C PHE A 52 3.91 15.15 -10.00
N ARG A 53 4.01 14.46 -8.88
CA ARG A 53 5.26 14.31 -8.12
C ARG A 53 5.99 12.99 -8.40
N ALA A 54 5.56 12.26 -9.42
CA ALA A 54 6.08 10.93 -9.78
C ALA A 54 6.04 9.92 -8.61
N ILE A 55 5.05 10.06 -7.71
CA ILE A 55 4.77 9.09 -6.67
C ILE A 55 3.82 8.04 -7.23
N GLU A 56 4.27 6.78 -7.28
CA GLU A 56 3.38 5.68 -7.69
C GLU A 56 2.20 5.60 -6.72
N SER A 57 0.98 5.68 -7.26
CA SER A 57 -0.23 5.67 -6.45
C SER A 57 -1.31 4.79 -7.05
N PHE A 58 -2.22 4.37 -6.19
CA PHE A 58 -3.39 3.60 -6.57
C PHE A 58 -4.62 4.11 -5.81
N LEU A 59 -5.58 4.62 -6.56
CA LEU A 59 -6.90 4.98 -6.06
C LEU A 59 -7.91 4.00 -6.62
N PRO A 60 -8.36 3.00 -5.84
CA PRO A 60 -9.36 2.05 -6.28
C PRO A 60 -10.72 2.77 -6.44
N LEU A 61 -11.22 2.81 -7.65
CA LEU A 61 -12.51 3.40 -8.00
C LEU A 61 -13.47 2.30 -8.47
N TYR A 62 -14.74 2.41 -8.09
CA TYR A 62 -15.82 1.62 -8.66
C TYR A 62 -16.85 2.54 -9.29
N THR A 63 -17.58 2.02 -10.25
CA THR A 63 -18.63 2.76 -10.96
C THR A 63 -19.98 2.43 -10.33
N GLU A 64 -20.67 3.46 -9.88
CA GLU A 64 -22.04 3.35 -9.37
C GLU A 64 -22.99 4.17 -10.21
N MET A 65 -24.17 3.57 -10.51
CA MET A 65 -25.23 4.25 -11.26
C MET A 65 -26.08 5.08 -10.31
N HIS A 66 -25.93 6.40 -10.38
CA HIS A 66 -26.77 7.34 -9.65
C HIS A 66 -27.97 7.77 -10.48
N ARG A 67 -29.15 7.73 -9.87
CA ARG A 67 -30.37 8.30 -10.45
C ARG A 67 -30.63 9.68 -9.84
N TRP A 68 -30.53 10.70 -10.66
CA TRP A 68 -30.81 12.07 -10.25
C TRP A 68 -32.32 12.33 -10.15
N ARG A 69 -32.73 13.39 -9.45
CA ARG A 69 -34.14 13.77 -9.28
C ARG A 69 -34.89 14.00 -10.60
N ASN A 70 -34.19 14.41 -11.64
CA ASN A 70 -34.71 14.57 -13.00
C ASN A 70 -34.88 13.26 -13.79
N GLY A 71 -34.66 12.10 -13.15
CA GLY A 71 -34.77 10.79 -13.77
C GLY A 71 -33.53 10.33 -14.57
N CYS A 72 -32.55 11.21 -14.81
CA CYS A 72 -31.33 10.85 -15.49
C CYS A 72 -30.49 9.84 -14.69
N ARG A 73 -29.94 8.85 -15.38
CA ARG A 73 -29.00 7.89 -14.82
C ARG A 73 -27.60 8.27 -15.27
N VAL A 74 -26.71 8.47 -14.31
CA VAL A 74 -25.31 8.84 -14.56
C VAL A 74 -24.41 7.85 -13.83
N ASN A 75 -23.41 7.33 -14.54
CA ASN A 75 -22.36 6.52 -13.94
C ASN A 75 -21.38 7.44 -13.23
N VAL A 76 -21.22 7.26 -11.94
CA VAL A 76 -20.30 8.05 -11.11
C VAL A 76 -19.22 7.13 -10.56
N GLU A 77 -17.97 7.51 -10.78
CA GLU A 77 -16.83 6.84 -10.16
C GLU A 77 -16.64 7.29 -8.72
N GLN A 78 -16.73 6.36 -7.81
CA GLN A 78 -16.59 6.55 -6.37
C GLN A 78 -15.34 5.82 -5.85
N PRO A 79 -14.63 6.37 -4.85
CA PRO A 79 -13.58 5.63 -4.17
C PRO A 79 -14.13 4.38 -3.49
N LEU A 80 -13.49 3.23 -3.72
CA LEU A 80 -13.84 1.98 -3.05
C LEU A 80 -13.62 2.08 -1.53
N PHE A 81 -12.59 2.82 -1.13
CA PHE A 81 -12.29 3.17 0.26
C PHE A 81 -12.35 4.68 0.44
N PRO A 82 -13.50 5.25 0.84
CA PRO A 82 -13.62 6.69 1.04
C PRO A 82 -12.61 7.21 2.07
N GLY A 83 -11.89 8.26 1.70
CA GLY A 83 -10.85 8.88 2.52
C GLY A 83 -9.47 8.23 2.39
N TYR A 84 -9.27 7.25 1.51
CA TYR A 84 -7.98 6.56 1.36
C TYR A 84 -7.48 6.56 -0.07
N VAL A 85 -6.15 6.75 -0.20
CA VAL A 85 -5.37 6.54 -1.42
C VAL A 85 -4.16 5.69 -1.04
N PHE A 86 -3.75 4.79 -1.90
CA PHE A 86 -2.53 4.01 -1.68
C PHE A 86 -1.36 4.65 -2.43
N ALA A 87 -0.22 4.76 -1.76
CA ALA A 87 1.01 5.28 -2.34
C ALA A 87 2.15 4.28 -2.17
N ARG A 88 2.99 4.13 -3.19
CA ARG A 88 4.18 3.28 -3.14
C ARG A 88 5.42 4.13 -3.09
N VAL A 89 6.14 4.04 -1.99
CA VAL A 89 7.35 4.83 -1.77
C VAL A 89 8.44 4.02 -1.09
N ALA A 90 9.69 4.39 -1.35
CA ALA A 90 10.85 3.86 -0.63
C ALA A 90 10.92 4.45 0.79
N ARG A 91 11.74 3.86 1.63
CA ARG A 91 12.04 4.39 2.96
C ARG A 91 12.52 5.84 2.86
N GLY A 92 11.92 6.75 3.63
CA GLY A 92 12.18 8.20 3.54
C GLY A 92 11.26 8.95 2.56
N GLY A 93 10.58 8.27 1.63
CA GLY A 93 9.59 8.90 0.74
C GLY A 93 8.29 9.31 1.42
N THR A 94 8.06 8.87 2.65
CA THR A 94 6.88 9.21 3.45
C THR A 94 6.73 10.72 3.68
N THR A 95 7.83 11.45 3.83
CA THR A 95 7.82 12.92 3.95
C THR A 95 7.27 13.58 2.68
N GLN A 96 7.63 13.05 1.51
CA GLN A 96 7.12 13.52 0.23
C GLN A 96 5.60 13.33 0.12
N VAL A 97 5.10 12.17 0.56
CA VAL A 97 3.67 11.86 0.62
C VAL A 97 2.94 12.82 1.55
N MET A 98 3.48 13.03 2.76
CA MET A 98 2.90 13.93 3.76
C MET A 98 2.88 15.40 3.35
N SER A 99 3.74 15.82 2.44
CA SER A 99 3.77 17.20 1.93
C SER A 99 2.70 17.49 0.87
N VAL A 100 1.91 16.49 0.46
CA VAL A 100 0.87 16.66 -0.55
C VAL A 100 -0.38 17.29 0.08
N PRO A 101 -0.92 18.37 -0.50
CA PRO A 101 -2.16 18.97 -0.03
C PRO A 101 -3.31 17.98 -0.03
N GLY A 102 -4.04 17.92 1.08
CA GLY A 102 -5.16 16.98 1.27
C GLY A 102 -4.77 15.65 1.91
N VAL A 103 -3.48 15.38 2.10
CA VAL A 103 -3.01 14.25 2.91
C VAL A 103 -3.06 14.62 4.38
N LEU A 104 -3.65 13.76 5.20
CA LEU A 104 -3.77 13.95 6.65
C LEU A 104 -2.74 13.12 7.41
N LEU A 105 -2.60 11.84 7.05
CA LEU A 105 -1.63 10.93 7.65
C LEU A 105 -1.37 9.71 6.77
N ILE A 106 -0.26 9.02 7.02
CA ILE A 106 -0.01 7.67 6.52
C ILE A 106 -0.39 6.70 7.65
N VAL A 107 -1.18 5.68 7.31
CA VAL A 107 -1.76 4.78 8.30
C VAL A 107 -0.69 3.84 8.87
N GLY A 108 -0.76 3.63 10.19
CA GLY A 108 0.11 2.70 10.91
C GLY A 108 -0.08 2.80 12.41
N PRO A 109 0.50 1.88 13.19
CA PRO A 109 0.41 1.91 14.64
C PRO A 109 1.17 3.11 15.23
N GLY A 110 0.50 3.88 16.06
CA GLY A 110 1.06 5.10 16.65
C GLY A 110 1.37 6.15 15.58
N ARG A 111 2.66 6.48 15.40
CA ARG A 111 3.13 7.45 14.39
C ARG A 111 3.99 6.81 13.30
N GLU A 112 4.14 5.50 13.32
CA GLU A 112 4.96 4.77 12.36
C GLU A 112 4.12 4.28 11.19
N PRO A 113 4.45 4.67 9.94
CA PRO A 113 3.77 4.18 8.76
C PRO A 113 3.91 2.65 8.64
N GLN A 114 2.81 1.95 8.43
CA GLN A 114 2.81 0.52 8.21
C GLN A 114 2.65 0.20 6.73
N ALA A 115 3.58 -0.60 6.21
CA ALA A 115 3.52 -1.06 4.84
C ALA A 115 2.42 -2.12 4.66
N LEU A 116 1.74 -2.04 3.53
CA LEU A 116 0.82 -3.05 3.04
C LEU A 116 1.57 -4.05 2.15
N PRO A 117 1.20 -5.34 2.19
CA PRO A 117 1.73 -6.33 1.28
C PRO A 117 1.38 -6.03 -0.18
N ASP A 118 2.32 -6.20 -1.10
CA ASP A 118 2.10 -5.95 -2.53
C ASP A 118 0.93 -6.78 -3.10
N PHE A 119 0.77 -8.03 -2.62
CA PHE A 119 -0.29 -8.92 -3.09
C PHE A 119 -1.70 -8.40 -2.79
N GLU A 120 -1.91 -7.64 -1.71
CA GLU A 120 -3.21 -7.04 -1.38
C GLU A 120 -3.59 -5.96 -2.41
N ILE A 121 -2.63 -5.13 -2.80
CA ILE A 121 -2.85 -4.09 -3.80
C ILE A 121 -3.10 -4.71 -5.18
N GLU A 122 -2.34 -5.75 -5.56
CA GLU A 122 -2.53 -6.44 -6.83
C GLU A 122 -3.88 -7.19 -6.88
N ALA A 123 -4.29 -7.79 -5.78
CA ALA A 123 -5.61 -8.41 -5.66
C ALA A 123 -6.73 -7.37 -5.84
N LEU A 124 -6.61 -6.19 -5.23
CA LEU A 124 -7.56 -5.09 -5.42
C LEU A 124 -7.60 -4.61 -6.89
N ARG A 125 -6.43 -4.43 -7.52
CA ARG A 125 -6.34 -4.05 -8.95
C ARG A 125 -7.03 -5.07 -9.84
N SER A 126 -6.77 -6.36 -9.60
CA SER A 126 -7.35 -7.46 -10.38
C SER A 126 -8.86 -7.56 -10.19
N GLY A 127 -9.33 -7.47 -8.94
CA GLY A 127 -10.75 -7.52 -8.63
C GLY A 127 -11.55 -6.37 -9.25
N LEU A 128 -11.00 -5.17 -9.26
CA LEU A 128 -11.63 -4.01 -9.92
C LEU A 128 -11.75 -4.20 -11.43
N ARG A 129 -10.76 -4.80 -12.10
CA ARG A 129 -10.82 -5.13 -13.53
C ARG A 129 -11.96 -6.08 -13.85
N LEU A 130 -12.25 -7.02 -12.95
CA LEU A 130 -13.32 -7.98 -13.08
C LEU A 130 -14.69 -7.42 -12.66
N ARG A 131 -14.77 -6.17 -12.20
CA ARG A 131 -15.98 -5.51 -11.69
C ARG A 131 -16.69 -6.28 -10.56
N ARG A 132 -15.92 -7.02 -9.75
CA ARG A 132 -16.43 -7.87 -8.66
C ARG A 132 -16.48 -7.18 -7.31
N PHE A 133 -16.04 -5.94 -7.20
CA PHE A 133 -16.00 -5.20 -5.94
C PHE A 133 -17.21 -4.30 -5.73
N ALA A 134 -17.68 -4.27 -4.49
CA ALA A 134 -18.60 -3.28 -3.97
C ALA A 134 -18.18 -2.92 -2.54
N PRO A 135 -18.36 -1.66 -2.11
CA PRO A 135 -18.12 -1.27 -0.73
C PRO A 135 -18.94 -2.14 0.23
N HIS A 136 -18.33 -2.52 1.34
CA HIS A 136 -19.00 -3.28 2.39
C HIS A 136 -18.67 -2.68 3.75
N PRO A 137 -19.63 -2.62 4.71
CA PRO A 137 -19.34 -2.26 6.08
C PRO A 137 -18.31 -3.20 6.70
N TYR A 138 -17.48 -2.68 7.60
CA TYR A 138 -16.55 -3.50 8.35
C TYR A 138 -17.31 -4.57 9.14
N LEU A 139 -16.95 -5.84 8.94
CA LEU A 139 -17.57 -6.96 9.63
C LEU A 139 -16.57 -7.56 10.64
N VAL A 140 -16.99 -7.64 11.90
CA VAL A 140 -16.18 -8.21 12.99
C VAL A 140 -16.45 -9.69 13.15
N VAL A 141 -17.64 -10.16 12.78
CA VAL A 141 -18.12 -11.52 13.07
C VAL A 141 -18.51 -12.24 11.78
N GLY A 142 -17.96 -13.44 11.60
CA GLY A 142 -18.27 -14.33 10.50
C GLY A 142 -17.22 -15.43 10.31
N GLU A 143 -17.48 -16.37 9.44
CA GLU A 143 -16.53 -17.42 9.11
C GLU A 143 -15.40 -16.86 8.25
N LYS A 144 -14.15 -17.11 8.65
CA LYS A 144 -12.98 -16.74 7.84
C LYS A 144 -12.82 -17.73 6.70
N ALA A 145 -12.66 -17.20 5.49
CA ALA A 145 -12.40 -17.99 4.30
C ALA A 145 -11.21 -17.43 3.54
N ARG A 146 -10.42 -18.32 2.93
CA ARG A 146 -9.34 -17.96 2.00
C ARG A 146 -9.78 -18.26 0.59
N ILE A 147 -9.47 -17.39 -0.33
CA ILE A 147 -9.69 -17.60 -1.77
C ILE A 147 -8.54 -18.48 -2.28
N LYS A 148 -8.86 -19.66 -2.83
CA LYS A 148 -7.87 -20.64 -3.31
C LYS A 148 -7.33 -20.32 -4.68
N SER A 149 -8.17 -19.78 -5.56
CA SER A 149 -7.88 -19.65 -6.97
C SER A 149 -8.35 -18.29 -7.54
N GLY A 150 -7.97 -18.02 -8.78
CA GLY A 150 -8.31 -16.77 -9.45
C GLY A 150 -7.38 -15.61 -9.08
N SER A 151 -7.77 -14.40 -9.50
CA SER A 151 -6.98 -13.18 -9.31
C SER A 151 -6.85 -12.70 -7.87
N LEU A 152 -7.63 -13.27 -6.95
CA LEU A 152 -7.66 -12.95 -5.52
C LEU A 152 -7.14 -14.10 -4.66
N ALA A 153 -6.48 -15.08 -5.27
CA ALA A 153 -5.92 -16.23 -4.55
C ALA A 153 -5.00 -15.79 -3.40
N GLY A 154 -5.13 -16.47 -2.25
CA GLY A 154 -4.38 -16.17 -1.05
C GLY A 154 -5.04 -15.13 -0.13
N MET A 155 -5.99 -14.34 -0.60
CA MET A 155 -6.72 -13.40 0.25
C MET A 155 -7.62 -14.12 1.25
N VAL A 156 -7.62 -13.63 2.48
CA VAL A 156 -8.48 -14.11 3.56
C VAL A 156 -9.54 -13.07 3.86
N GLY A 157 -10.78 -13.49 3.95
CA GLY A 157 -11.89 -12.62 4.27
C GLY A 157 -12.97 -13.33 5.05
N VAL A 158 -14.04 -12.60 5.37
CA VAL A 158 -15.21 -13.14 6.05
C VAL A 158 -16.25 -13.54 5.02
N LEU A 159 -16.71 -14.78 5.10
CA LEU A 159 -17.74 -15.29 4.23
C LEU A 159 -19.10 -14.67 4.59
N THR A 160 -19.77 -14.10 3.60
CA THR A 160 -21.13 -13.60 3.74
C THR A 160 -22.02 -14.13 2.63
N ARG A 161 -23.34 -14.14 2.86
CA ARG A 161 -24.32 -14.54 1.87
C ARG A 161 -25.26 -13.38 1.58
N LYS A 162 -25.46 -13.05 0.30
CA LYS A 162 -26.47 -12.10 -0.11
C LYS A 162 -27.37 -12.76 -1.14
N LYS A 163 -28.63 -13.02 -0.78
CA LYS A 163 -29.58 -13.81 -1.60
C LYS A 163 -29.01 -15.22 -1.87
N ASN A 164 -28.72 -15.55 -3.14
CA ASN A 164 -28.22 -16.86 -3.55
C ASN A 164 -26.71 -16.86 -3.84
N ASP A 165 -26.04 -15.71 -3.79
CA ASP A 165 -24.64 -15.61 -4.17
C ASP A 165 -23.74 -15.67 -2.92
N LEU A 166 -22.64 -16.40 -3.03
CA LEU A 166 -21.57 -16.38 -2.04
C LEU A 166 -20.68 -15.16 -2.26
N ARG A 167 -20.33 -14.52 -1.17
CA ARG A 167 -19.43 -13.37 -1.18
C ARG A 167 -18.41 -13.51 -0.09
N VAL A 168 -17.18 -13.17 -0.40
CA VAL A 168 -16.15 -12.96 0.62
C VAL A 168 -15.98 -11.47 0.84
N VAL A 169 -16.03 -11.08 2.11
CA VAL A 169 -15.71 -9.72 2.51
C VAL A 169 -14.24 -9.69 2.87
N LEU A 170 -13.49 -9.03 2.02
CA LEU A 170 -12.07 -8.76 2.26
C LEU A 170 -11.96 -7.54 3.16
N THR A 171 -11.22 -7.68 4.24
CA THR A 171 -10.98 -6.59 5.19
C THR A 171 -9.53 -6.18 5.13
N LEU A 172 -9.28 -4.92 4.90
CA LEU A 172 -7.99 -4.30 5.14
C LEU A 172 -7.97 -3.84 6.60
N GLU A 173 -7.43 -4.67 7.48
CA GLU A 173 -7.48 -4.44 8.93
C GLU A 173 -6.81 -3.12 9.32
N LEU A 174 -5.73 -2.76 8.63
CA LEU A 174 -4.99 -1.54 8.90
C LEU A 174 -5.85 -0.26 8.80
N ILE A 175 -6.81 -0.22 7.89
CA ILE A 175 -7.67 0.94 7.67
C ILE A 175 -9.12 0.71 8.12
N MET A 176 -9.41 -0.44 8.73
CA MET A 176 -10.74 -0.83 9.21
C MET A 176 -11.82 -0.71 8.12
N ARG A 177 -11.48 -1.05 6.89
CA ARG A 177 -12.38 -0.99 5.73
C ARG A 177 -12.50 -2.35 5.08
N SER A 178 -13.68 -2.62 4.55
CA SER A 178 -14.00 -3.89 3.93
C SER A 178 -14.64 -3.69 2.57
N VAL A 179 -14.41 -4.63 1.68
CA VAL A 179 -15.06 -4.74 0.38
C VAL A 179 -15.66 -6.13 0.23
N ALA A 180 -16.82 -6.22 -0.41
CA ALA A 180 -17.44 -7.50 -0.73
C ALA A 180 -17.05 -7.92 -2.15
N VAL A 181 -16.62 -9.16 -2.29
CA VAL A 181 -16.24 -9.78 -3.56
C VAL A 181 -17.13 -10.96 -3.81
N GLU A 182 -17.66 -11.09 -5.01
CA GLU A 182 -18.38 -12.28 -5.47
C GLU A 182 -17.36 -13.36 -5.81
N VAL A 183 -17.54 -14.55 -5.25
CA VAL A 183 -16.67 -15.71 -5.46
C VAL A 183 -17.51 -16.97 -5.57
N ASP A 184 -17.02 -17.92 -6.34
CA ASP A 184 -17.65 -19.22 -6.44
C ASP A 184 -17.27 -20.10 -5.23
N ALA A 185 -18.15 -21.02 -4.84
CA ALA A 185 -17.97 -21.84 -3.65
C ALA A 185 -16.73 -22.75 -3.73
N ASP A 186 -16.37 -23.18 -4.91
CA ASP A 186 -15.22 -24.03 -5.20
C ASP A 186 -13.89 -23.27 -5.16
N GLU A 187 -13.93 -21.93 -5.25
CA GLU A 187 -12.77 -21.06 -5.06
C GLU A 187 -12.42 -20.80 -3.58
N LEU A 188 -13.20 -21.31 -2.65
CA LEU A 188 -13.03 -21.03 -1.23
C LEU A 188 -12.46 -22.23 -0.45
N GLU A 189 -11.66 -21.93 0.57
CA GLU A 189 -11.27 -22.88 1.60
C GLU A 189 -11.50 -22.25 2.99
N ARG A 190 -11.86 -23.08 3.96
CA ARG A 190 -11.98 -22.64 5.35
C ARG A 190 -10.61 -22.39 5.94
N VAL A 191 -10.45 -21.29 6.64
CA VAL A 191 -9.28 -21.02 7.47
C VAL A 191 -9.61 -21.50 8.87
N ASN A 192 -9.08 -22.66 9.24
CA ASN A 192 -9.19 -23.13 10.63
C ASN A 192 -8.35 -22.20 11.51
N ALA A 193 -8.97 -21.68 12.55
CA ALA A 193 -8.31 -20.82 13.55
C ALA A 193 -7.38 -21.65 14.42
#